data_f2ed58b690af18ca03f7b922bcbf8a22
#
_entry.id   f2ed58b690af18ca03f7b922bcbf8a22
#
_cell.length_a   1.000
_cell.length_b   1.000
_cell.length_c   1.000
_cell.angle_alpha   90.00
_cell.angle_beta   90.00
_cell.angle_gamma   90.00
#
_symmetry.space_group_name_H-M   'P 1'
#
loop_
_entity.id
_entity.type
_entity.pdbx_description
1 polymer ?
#
loop_
_entity_poly.entity_id
_entity_poly.type
_entity_poly.pdbx_seq_one_letter_code
_entity_poly.pdbx_strand_id
1 'polypeptide(L)'
;MSWIKVNIIIILLFILHLVGGVALSFDSVKSIFLTLTPFNLVLTFGLLIWGNDDFSFNFFKLISVLFLIGFFVEVLGVYSGLLFGEYHYGKTLGFQFLEVPLIIGVNWVLLVVSSFAVSSYFASNSILKVVLSSIIMVLLDLMIELSLIHI
;
A
#
# COMPACT_ATOMS: atom_id res chain seq x y z
N MET A 1 21.40 2.38 -8.00
CA MET A 1 20.41 3.42 -8.41
C MET A 1 21.06 4.80 -8.49
N SER A 2 20.84 5.58 -9.57
CA SER A 2 21.42 6.94 -9.65
C SER A 2 20.72 7.87 -8.64
N TRP A 3 21.48 8.79 -8.03
CA TRP A 3 20.96 9.78 -7.09
C TRP A 3 19.81 10.62 -7.68
N ILE A 4 19.90 10.95 -8.96
CA ILE A 4 18.85 11.69 -9.69
C ILE A 4 17.55 10.90 -9.74
N LYS A 5 17.59 9.60 -10.06
CA LYS A 5 16.43 8.71 -10.12
C LYS A 5 15.72 8.62 -8.76
N VAL A 6 16.50 8.49 -7.66
CA VAL A 6 15.95 8.47 -6.30
C VAL A 6 15.18 9.74 -5.99
N ASN A 7 15.78 10.90 -6.25
CA ASN A 7 15.15 12.18 -5.95
C ASN A 7 13.87 12.41 -6.77
N ILE A 8 13.88 12.04 -8.04
CA ILE A 8 12.67 12.13 -8.88
C ILE A 8 11.55 11.28 -8.29
N ILE A 9 11.82 10.03 -7.91
CA ILE A 9 10.82 9.13 -7.31
C ILE A 9 10.28 9.71 -6.01
N ILE A 10 11.15 10.19 -5.11
CA ILE A 10 10.74 10.79 -3.84
C ILE A 10 9.84 12.00 -4.07
N ILE A 11 10.22 12.90 -4.99
CA ILE A 11 9.42 14.09 -5.31
C ILE A 11 8.06 13.69 -5.88
N LEU A 12 8.01 12.74 -6.81
CA LEU A 12 6.76 12.26 -7.39
C LEU A 12 5.85 11.62 -6.35
N LEU A 13 6.38 10.75 -5.48
CA LEU A 13 5.63 10.14 -4.40
C LEU A 13 5.11 11.18 -3.41
N PHE A 14 5.94 12.15 -3.03
CA PHE A 14 5.54 13.23 -2.13
C PHE A 14 4.40 14.06 -2.71
N ILE A 15 4.51 14.50 -3.97
CA ILE A 15 3.47 15.27 -4.65
C ILE A 15 2.17 14.48 -4.75
N LEU A 16 2.24 13.21 -5.19
CA LEU A 16 1.08 12.31 -5.34
C LEU A 16 0.30 12.17 -4.03
N HIS A 17 1.00 11.87 -2.93
CA HIS A 17 0.35 11.64 -1.64
C HIS A 17 -0.10 12.94 -0.98
N LEU A 18 0.67 14.03 -1.12
CA LEU A 18 0.28 15.35 -0.61
C LEU A 18 -0.98 15.85 -1.31
N VAL A 19 -1.00 15.82 -2.65
CA VAL A 19 -2.17 16.26 -3.44
C VAL A 19 -3.39 15.39 -3.12
N GLY A 20 -3.22 14.05 -3.08
CA GLY A 20 -4.29 13.13 -2.71
C GLY A 20 -4.84 13.39 -1.31
N GLY A 21 -3.96 13.49 -0.30
CA GLY A 21 -4.36 13.75 1.08
C GLY A 21 -5.07 15.10 1.27
N VAL A 22 -4.55 16.15 0.65
CA VAL A 22 -5.19 17.48 0.69
C VAL A 22 -6.55 17.44 -0.02
N ALA A 23 -6.64 16.83 -1.20
CA ALA A 23 -7.87 16.78 -1.96
C ALA A 23 -8.99 15.99 -1.25
N LEU A 24 -8.66 14.92 -0.53
CA LEU A 24 -9.61 14.15 0.26
C LEU A 24 -10.22 14.95 1.44
N SER A 25 -9.60 16.06 1.84
CA SER A 25 -10.11 16.96 2.87
C SER A 25 -11.19 17.95 2.36
N PHE A 26 -11.42 18.00 1.04
CA PHE A 26 -12.40 18.89 0.43
C PHE A 26 -13.56 18.10 -0.17
N ASP A 27 -14.77 18.25 0.38
CA ASP A 27 -15.97 17.49 -0.06
C ASP A 27 -16.27 17.68 -1.56
N SER A 28 -15.96 18.85 -2.13
CA SER A 28 -16.21 19.15 -3.55
C SER A 28 -15.44 18.28 -4.54
N VAL A 29 -14.28 17.76 -4.15
CA VAL A 29 -13.41 16.95 -5.03
C VAL A 29 -13.16 15.54 -4.49
N LYS A 30 -13.58 15.25 -3.25
CA LYS A 30 -13.35 14.00 -2.56
C LYS A 30 -13.79 12.77 -3.38
N SER A 31 -14.97 12.79 -3.96
CA SER A 31 -15.50 11.67 -4.76
C SER A 31 -14.62 11.35 -5.98
N ILE A 32 -14.07 12.38 -6.61
CA ILE A 32 -13.15 12.24 -7.75
C ILE A 32 -11.85 11.56 -7.29
N PHE A 33 -11.28 12.04 -6.19
CA PHE A 33 -10.01 11.49 -5.68
C PHE A 33 -10.16 10.07 -5.12
N LEU A 34 -11.30 9.73 -4.52
CA LEU A 34 -11.61 8.35 -4.14
C LEU A 34 -11.63 7.43 -5.37
N THR A 35 -12.22 7.87 -6.48
CA THR A 35 -12.24 7.11 -7.74
C THR A 35 -10.84 6.97 -8.36
N LEU A 36 -9.94 7.92 -8.11
CA LEU A 36 -8.55 7.89 -8.58
C LEU A 36 -7.61 7.06 -7.69
N THR A 37 -8.06 6.60 -6.52
CA THR A 37 -7.25 5.82 -5.59
C THR A 37 -6.60 4.58 -6.23
N PRO A 38 -7.29 3.74 -7.02
CA PRO A 38 -6.65 2.60 -7.68
C PRO A 38 -5.53 3.02 -8.62
N PHE A 39 -5.74 4.10 -9.36
CA PHE A 39 -4.72 4.64 -10.26
C PHE A 39 -3.48 5.14 -9.49
N ASN A 40 -3.70 5.82 -8.36
CA ASN A 40 -2.60 6.26 -7.48
C ASN A 40 -1.79 5.06 -6.95
N LEU A 41 -2.45 3.97 -6.54
CA LEU A 41 -1.78 2.75 -6.08
C LEU A 41 -0.96 2.10 -7.18
N VAL A 42 -1.50 1.99 -8.40
CA VAL A 42 -0.78 1.44 -9.57
C VAL A 42 0.43 2.32 -9.90
N LEU A 43 0.28 3.63 -9.89
CA LEU A 43 1.36 4.57 -10.18
C LEU A 43 2.46 4.49 -9.10
N THR A 44 2.08 4.46 -7.83
CA THR A 44 3.02 4.28 -6.70
C THR A 44 3.78 2.96 -6.83
N PHE A 45 3.09 1.88 -7.18
CA PHE A 45 3.70 0.58 -7.44
C PHE A 45 4.65 0.62 -8.64
N GLY A 46 4.27 1.29 -9.71
CA GLY A 46 5.14 1.54 -10.87
C GLY A 46 6.42 2.30 -10.50
N LEU A 47 6.31 3.31 -9.64
CA LEU A 47 7.47 4.05 -9.12
C LEU A 47 8.36 3.17 -8.23
N LEU A 48 7.77 2.28 -7.42
CA LEU A 48 8.52 1.31 -6.62
C LEU A 48 9.31 0.36 -7.52
N ILE A 49 8.67 -0.22 -8.54
CA ILE A 49 9.33 -1.10 -9.52
C ILE A 49 10.42 -0.32 -10.26
N TRP A 50 10.13 0.89 -10.73
CA TRP A 50 11.13 1.73 -11.40
C TRP A 50 12.31 2.05 -10.47
N GLY A 51 12.08 2.26 -9.19
CA GLY A 51 13.11 2.50 -8.17
C GLY A 51 14.04 1.31 -7.95
N ASN A 52 13.59 0.10 -8.24
CA ASN A 52 14.38 -1.11 -8.05
C ASN A 52 15.43 -1.26 -9.17
N ASP A 53 16.62 -1.77 -8.82
CA ASP A 53 17.68 -2.12 -9.79
C ASP A 53 17.78 -3.63 -9.99
N ASP A 54 17.11 -4.44 -9.14
CA ASP A 54 17.07 -5.90 -9.22
C ASP A 54 15.77 -6.36 -9.91
N PHE A 55 15.88 -6.75 -11.17
CA PHE A 55 14.78 -7.35 -11.94
C PHE A 55 14.94 -8.88 -12.05
N SER A 56 15.53 -9.50 -11.03
CA SER A 56 15.71 -10.95 -10.98
C SER A 56 14.36 -11.68 -10.84
N PHE A 57 14.36 -12.95 -11.20
CA PHE A 57 13.22 -13.83 -10.98
C PHE A 57 12.81 -13.87 -9.49
N ASN A 58 13.78 -13.81 -8.58
CA ASN A 58 13.52 -13.79 -7.13
C ASN A 58 12.77 -12.53 -6.69
N PHE A 59 13.07 -11.38 -7.27
CA PHE A 59 12.34 -10.14 -7.01
C PHE A 59 10.87 -10.27 -7.42
N PHE A 60 10.59 -10.70 -8.65
CA PHE A 60 9.21 -10.88 -9.11
C PHE A 60 8.46 -11.96 -8.33
N LYS A 61 9.15 -13.05 -7.96
CA LYS A 61 8.60 -14.07 -7.08
C LYS A 61 8.19 -13.50 -5.73
N LEU A 62 9.05 -12.68 -5.11
CA LEU A 62 8.76 -12.02 -3.83
C LEU A 62 7.52 -11.13 -3.94
N ILE A 63 7.47 -10.25 -4.93
CA ILE A 63 6.33 -9.35 -5.17
C ILE A 63 5.03 -10.16 -5.36
N SER A 64 5.08 -11.23 -6.15
CA SER A 64 3.90 -12.09 -6.39
C SER A 64 3.44 -12.80 -5.12
N VAL A 65 4.36 -13.29 -4.30
CA VAL A 65 4.05 -13.95 -3.02
C VAL A 65 3.42 -12.95 -2.05
N LEU A 66 3.98 -11.74 -1.93
CA LEU A 66 3.44 -10.69 -1.07
C LEU A 66 2.03 -10.27 -1.53
N PHE A 67 1.84 -10.11 -2.83
CA PHE A 67 0.53 -9.82 -3.42
C PHE A 67 -0.50 -10.89 -3.05
N LEU A 68 -0.17 -12.16 -3.29
CA LEU A 68 -1.09 -13.27 -3.04
C LEU A 68 -1.40 -13.42 -1.56
N ILE A 69 -0.39 -13.40 -0.69
CA ILE A 69 -0.59 -13.50 0.76
C ILE A 69 -1.46 -12.36 1.25
N GLY A 70 -1.12 -11.11 0.92
CA GLY A 70 -1.89 -9.94 1.33
C GLY A 70 -3.33 -9.99 0.82
N PHE A 71 -3.53 -10.32 -0.46
CA PHE A 71 -4.86 -10.45 -1.05
C PHE A 71 -5.70 -11.53 -0.35
N PHE A 72 -5.15 -12.70 -0.08
CA PHE A 72 -5.90 -13.77 0.58
C PHE A 72 -6.13 -13.53 2.08
N VAL A 73 -5.22 -12.83 2.77
CA VAL A 73 -5.47 -12.37 4.14
C VAL A 73 -6.67 -11.41 4.17
N GLU A 74 -6.77 -10.52 3.19
CA GLU A 74 -7.89 -9.61 3.04
C GLU A 74 -9.21 -10.34 2.75
N VAL A 75 -9.18 -11.32 1.84
CA VAL A 75 -10.34 -12.20 1.59
C VAL A 75 -10.78 -12.88 2.88
N LEU A 76 -9.86 -13.46 3.65
CA LEU A 76 -10.18 -14.07 4.94
C LEU A 76 -10.74 -13.04 5.93
N GLY A 77 -10.22 -11.81 5.93
CA GLY A 77 -10.74 -10.70 6.75
C GLY A 77 -12.19 -10.39 6.44
N VAL A 78 -12.51 -10.17 5.16
CA VAL A 78 -13.87 -9.86 4.69
C VAL A 78 -14.86 -10.98 5.01
N TYR A 79 -14.50 -12.24 4.74
CA TYR A 79 -15.40 -13.37 4.97
C TYR A 79 -15.58 -13.74 6.44
N SER A 80 -14.55 -13.60 7.26
CA SER A 80 -14.62 -14.01 8.67
C SER A 80 -15.12 -12.91 9.60
N GLY A 81 -14.93 -11.64 9.25
CA GLY A 81 -15.15 -10.50 10.13
C GLY A 81 -14.26 -10.48 11.38
N LEU A 82 -13.34 -11.47 11.53
CA LEU A 82 -12.54 -11.64 12.74
C LEU A 82 -11.24 -10.81 12.75
N LEU A 83 -10.63 -10.60 11.57
CA LEU A 83 -9.33 -9.95 11.48
C LEU A 83 -9.44 -8.43 11.54
N PHE A 84 -10.41 -7.87 10.83
CA PHE A 84 -10.54 -6.42 10.63
C PHE A 84 -11.95 -5.90 10.97
N GLY A 85 -12.79 -6.71 11.62
CA GLY A 85 -14.21 -6.41 11.83
C GLY A 85 -15.06 -6.69 10.59
N GLU A 86 -16.36 -6.32 10.66
CA GLU A 86 -17.28 -6.46 9.52
C GLU A 86 -17.20 -5.24 8.62
N TYR A 87 -16.75 -5.42 7.38
CA TYR A 87 -16.69 -4.39 6.36
C TYR A 87 -16.84 -4.98 4.96
N HIS A 88 -17.20 -4.12 4.00
CA HIS A 88 -17.37 -4.50 2.61
C HIS A 88 -16.74 -3.44 1.71
N TYR A 89 -16.08 -3.89 0.66
CA TYR A 89 -15.51 -3.00 -0.34
C TYR A 89 -16.58 -2.48 -1.29
N GLY A 90 -16.66 -1.16 -1.45
CA GLY A 90 -17.42 -0.53 -2.51
C GLY A 90 -16.80 -0.76 -3.91
N LYS A 91 -17.52 -0.35 -4.96
CA LYS A 91 -17.06 -0.51 -6.35
C LYS A 91 -15.96 0.48 -6.78
N THR A 92 -15.62 1.43 -5.95
CA THR A 92 -14.69 2.54 -6.23
C THR A 92 -13.26 2.06 -6.51
N LEU A 93 -12.86 0.93 -5.89
CA LEU A 93 -11.52 0.37 -6.02
C LEU A 93 -11.35 -0.57 -7.24
N GLY A 94 -12.32 -0.61 -8.13
CA GLY A 94 -12.24 -1.35 -9.39
C GLY A 94 -12.69 -2.80 -9.31
N PHE A 95 -12.11 -3.65 -10.15
CA PHE A 95 -12.49 -5.06 -10.28
C PHE A 95 -12.24 -5.84 -8.98
N GLN A 96 -13.27 -6.57 -8.54
CA GLN A 96 -13.25 -7.40 -7.34
C GLN A 96 -13.19 -8.88 -7.70
N PHE A 97 -12.40 -9.63 -6.95
CA PHE A 97 -12.41 -11.09 -6.93
C PHE A 97 -12.64 -11.54 -5.49
N LEU A 98 -13.57 -12.45 -5.25
CA LEU A 98 -13.98 -12.85 -3.90
C LEU A 98 -14.32 -11.66 -2.99
N GLU A 99 -15.12 -10.72 -3.50
CA GLU A 99 -15.57 -9.49 -2.81
C GLU A 99 -14.45 -8.51 -2.42
N VAL A 100 -13.19 -8.81 -2.79
CA VAL A 100 -12.01 -7.97 -2.52
C VAL A 100 -11.49 -7.39 -3.84
N PRO A 101 -11.26 -6.08 -3.93
CA PRO A 101 -10.63 -5.46 -5.10
C PRO A 101 -9.20 -5.98 -5.31
N LEU A 102 -8.82 -6.37 -6.54
CA LEU A 102 -7.47 -6.87 -6.82
C LEU A 102 -6.37 -5.87 -6.47
N ILE A 103 -6.67 -4.57 -6.53
CA ILE A 103 -5.72 -3.51 -6.18
C ILE A 103 -5.27 -3.57 -4.72
N ILE A 104 -6.03 -4.22 -3.84
CA ILE A 104 -5.66 -4.41 -2.44
C ILE A 104 -4.41 -5.28 -2.31
N GLY A 105 -4.24 -6.29 -3.17
CA GLY A 105 -2.97 -7.06 -3.22
C GLY A 105 -1.76 -6.16 -3.55
N VAL A 106 -1.93 -5.17 -4.43
CA VAL A 106 -0.89 -4.16 -4.71
C VAL A 106 -0.62 -3.29 -3.48
N ASN A 107 -1.68 -2.85 -2.79
CA ASN A 107 -1.55 -2.07 -1.56
C ASN A 107 -0.74 -2.83 -0.49
N TRP A 108 -1.01 -4.13 -0.30
CA TRP A 108 -0.25 -4.97 0.64
C TRP A 108 1.24 -5.04 0.27
N VAL A 109 1.58 -5.18 -1.01
CA VAL A 109 2.98 -5.14 -1.47
C VAL A 109 3.63 -3.81 -1.10
N LEU A 110 2.95 -2.69 -1.39
CA LEU A 110 3.45 -1.34 -1.08
C LEU A 110 3.69 -1.18 0.42
N LEU A 111 2.73 -1.58 1.26
CA LEU A 111 2.84 -1.48 2.71
C LEU A 111 4.01 -2.31 3.25
N VAL A 112 4.12 -3.58 2.85
CA VAL A 112 5.19 -4.47 3.33
C VAL A 112 6.57 -3.97 2.90
N VAL A 113 6.74 -3.65 1.61
CA VAL A 113 8.04 -3.21 1.09
C VAL A 113 8.45 -1.87 1.70
N SER A 114 7.53 -0.91 1.81
CA SER A 114 7.82 0.40 2.39
C SER A 114 8.13 0.30 3.88
N SER A 115 7.35 -0.45 4.65
CA SER A 115 7.58 -0.66 6.09
C SER A 115 8.92 -1.35 6.34
N PHE A 116 9.29 -2.34 5.52
CA PHE A 116 10.58 -3.01 5.61
C PHE A 116 11.75 -2.10 5.23
N ALA A 117 11.59 -1.26 4.22
CA ALA A 117 12.60 -0.28 3.84
C ALA A 117 12.87 0.71 4.97
N VAL A 118 11.81 1.26 5.59
CA VAL A 118 11.92 2.17 6.74
C VAL A 118 12.57 1.47 7.93
N SER A 119 12.12 0.27 8.30
CA SER A 119 12.70 -0.49 9.42
C SER A 119 14.17 -0.81 9.22
N SER A 120 14.58 -1.07 7.96
CA SER A 120 15.95 -1.37 7.60
C SER A 120 16.91 -0.19 7.78
N TYR A 121 16.39 1.04 7.79
CA TYR A 121 17.16 2.24 8.10
C TYR A 121 17.49 2.34 9.61
N PHE A 122 16.57 1.89 10.47
CA PHE A 122 16.72 2.00 11.92
C PHE A 122 17.33 0.77 12.59
N ALA A 123 17.33 -0.38 11.94
CA ALA A 123 17.80 -1.63 12.50
C ALA A 123 18.80 -2.34 11.58
N SER A 124 19.84 -2.94 12.17
CA SER A 124 20.78 -3.81 11.45
C SER A 124 20.44 -5.29 11.59
N ASN A 125 19.83 -5.69 12.70
CA ASN A 125 19.43 -7.06 12.98
C ASN A 125 18.17 -7.45 12.21
N SER A 126 18.18 -8.61 11.56
CA SER A 126 17.06 -9.09 10.73
C SER A 126 15.75 -9.28 11.52
N ILE A 127 15.83 -9.80 12.76
CA ILE A 127 14.64 -9.98 13.60
C ILE A 127 14.05 -8.62 13.97
N LEU A 128 14.90 -7.66 14.35
CA LEU A 128 14.44 -6.32 14.70
C LEU A 128 13.82 -5.59 13.50
N LYS A 129 14.36 -5.78 12.28
CA LYS A 129 13.76 -5.26 11.06
C LYS A 129 12.34 -5.77 10.85
N VAL A 130 12.13 -7.08 11.01
CA VAL A 130 10.81 -7.69 10.85
C VAL A 130 9.83 -7.16 11.91
N VAL A 131 10.25 -7.11 13.18
CA VAL A 131 9.39 -6.59 14.26
C VAL A 131 9.01 -5.13 14.04
N LEU A 132 10.00 -4.27 13.74
CA LEU A 132 9.73 -2.85 13.45
C LEU A 132 8.85 -2.67 12.20
N SER A 133 9.10 -3.44 11.14
CA SER A 133 8.29 -3.41 9.93
C SER A 133 6.83 -3.78 10.23
N SER A 134 6.61 -4.82 11.04
CA SER A 134 5.26 -5.23 11.44
C SER A 134 4.55 -4.15 12.28
N ILE A 135 5.27 -3.51 13.20
CA ILE A 135 4.71 -2.41 14.00
C ILE A 135 4.34 -1.23 13.11
N ILE A 136 5.24 -0.82 12.19
CA ILE A 136 4.98 0.28 11.25
C ILE A 136 3.74 -0.03 10.40
N MET A 137 3.63 -1.27 9.91
CA MET A 137 2.51 -1.70 9.09
C MET A 137 1.18 -1.64 9.85
N VAL A 138 1.12 -2.14 11.09
CA VAL A 138 -0.07 -2.06 11.96
C VAL A 138 -0.44 -0.61 12.25
N LEU A 139 0.54 0.26 12.53
CA LEU A 139 0.28 1.69 12.78
C LEU A 139 -0.28 2.39 11.53
N LEU A 140 0.23 2.08 10.34
CA LEU A 140 -0.29 2.63 9.09
C LEU A 140 -1.73 2.16 8.83
N ASP A 141 -2.01 0.90 9.08
CA ASP A 141 -3.34 0.31 8.94
C ASP A 141 -4.35 0.98 9.88
N LEU A 142 -4.02 1.11 11.16
CA LEU A 142 -4.82 1.85 12.13
C LEU A 142 -5.06 3.30 11.73
N MET A 143 -4.07 3.99 11.16
CA MET A 143 -4.24 5.36 10.67
C MET A 143 -5.21 5.44 9.49
N ILE A 144 -5.17 4.45 8.60
CA ILE A 144 -6.09 4.36 7.46
C ILE A 144 -7.52 4.11 7.97
N GLU A 145 -7.70 3.15 8.88
CA GLU A 145 -9.00 2.85 9.48
C GLU A 145 -9.60 4.07 10.21
N LEU A 146 -8.82 4.74 11.06
CA LEU A 146 -9.27 5.95 11.75
C LEU A 146 -9.62 7.08 10.78
N SER A 147 -8.92 7.19 9.66
CA SER A 147 -9.24 8.15 8.59
C SER A 147 -10.58 7.81 7.91
N LEU A 148 -10.89 6.52 7.73
CA LEU A 148 -12.13 6.07 7.11
C LEU A 148 -13.36 6.20 8.02
N ILE A 149 -13.21 6.15 9.35
CA ILE A 149 -14.31 6.37 10.30
C ILE A 149 -14.83 7.82 10.25
N HIS A 150 -14.01 8.76 9.85
CA HIS A 150 -14.38 10.17 9.72
C HIS A 150 -14.82 10.57 8.29
N ILE A 151 -14.96 9.61 7.39
CA ILE A 151 -15.39 9.81 6.00
C ILE A 151 -16.78 9.22 5.78
#